data_b7c3f632388128c669a32e59550ecda1
#
_entry.id   b7c3f632388128c669a32e59550ecda1
#
_cell.length_a   1.000
_cell.length_b   1.000
_cell.length_c   1.000
_cell.angle_alpha   90.00
_cell.angle_beta   90.00
_cell.angle_gamma   90.00
#
_symmetry.space_group_name_H-M   'P 1'
#
loop_
_entity.id
_entity.type
_entity.pdbx_description
1 polymer ?
#
loop_
_entity_poly.entity_id
_entity_poly.type
_entity_poly.pdbx_seq_one_letter_code
_entity_poly.pdbx_strand_id
1 'polypeptide(L)'
;MAFIDPKPLNAYPWPVRWVLKRQVRVYGEVLPPSFLWGRMPGLFFGLLAMLGLFSRKRFLVSKMLRSLASIRIAQLNGCHFCVDLNAHLYFEAQGQAHKAEHVADWHQTEGIFSAEERAVLGYAEAMTSHCDQIDQNTINGLKEHFSDNAIAQLTAWVAFQNMSAKFNAALGAEPHGFCQKPQ
;
A
#
# COMPACT_ATOMS: atom_id res chain seq x y z
N MET A 1 14.91 13.53 -0.86
CA MET A 1 14.13 14.79 -1.10
C MET A 1 13.13 14.55 -2.22
N ALA A 2 11.85 14.87 -2.01
CA ALA A 2 10.88 14.78 -3.09
C ALA A 2 11.35 15.64 -4.29
N PHE A 3 11.09 15.15 -5.51
CA PHE A 3 11.49 15.88 -6.73
C PHE A 3 10.71 17.17 -6.98
N ILE A 4 9.57 17.32 -6.29
CA ILE A 4 8.73 18.51 -6.31
C ILE A 4 8.58 19.03 -4.87
N ASP A 5 9.06 20.22 -4.61
CA ASP A 5 9.00 20.83 -3.28
C ASP A 5 7.56 20.97 -2.77
N PRO A 6 7.29 20.70 -1.49
CA PRO A 6 5.99 20.91 -0.89
C PRO A 6 5.63 22.40 -0.93
N LYS A 7 4.38 22.70 -1.29
CA LYS A 7 3.87 24.09 -1.16
C LYS A 7 3.73 24.44 0.33
N PRO A 8 3.82 25.73 0.69
CA PRO A 8 3.41 26.19 2.02
C PRO A 8 1.97 25.77 2.32
N LEU A 9 1.65 25.38 3.56
CA LEU A 9 0.32 24.88 3.92
C LEU A 9 -0.82 25.82 3.53
N ASN A 10 -0.60 27.14 3.62
CA ASN A 10 -1.59 28.15 3.26
C ASN A 10 -1.89 28.21 1.75
N ALA A 11 -1.02 27.67 0.90
CA ALA A 11 -1.23 27.61 -0.55
C ALA A 11 -2.13 26.45 -1.01
N TYR A 12 -2.53 25.56 -0.09
CA TYR A 12 -3.51 24.52 -0.38
C TYR A 12 -4.93 25.02 -0.11
N PRO A 13 -5.95 24.56 -0.90
CA PRO A 13 -7.36 24.86 -0.61
C PRO A 13 -7.73 24.44 0.82
N TRP A 14 -8.69 25.14 1.44
CA TRP A 14 -9.04 24.91 2.84
C TRP A 14 -9.39 23.46 3.21
N PRO A 15 -10.11 22.67 2.37
CA PRO A 15 -10.42 21.29 2.72
C PRO A 15 -9.15 20.40 2.77
N VAL A 16 -8.24 20.58 1.79
CA VAL A 16 -6.94 19.87 1.76
C VAL A 16 -6.12 20.27 2.99
N ARG A 17 -6.02 21.56 3.26
CA ARG A 17 -5.29 22.10 4.42
C ARG A 17 -5.81 21.52 5.75
N TRP A 18 -7.12 21.32 5.86
CA TRP A 18 -7.71 20.69 7.05
C TRP A 18 -7.20 19.24 7.23
N VAL A 19 -7.16 18.45 6.16
CA VAL A 19 -6.60 17.10 6.18
C VAL A 19 -5.12 17.11 6.55
N LEU A 20 -4.32 17.97 5.92
CA LEU A 20 -2.88 18.10 6.20
C LEU A 20 -2.63 18.47 7.67
N LYS A 21 -3.38 19.43 8.22
CA LYS A 21 -3.29 19.78 9.64
C LYS A 21 -3.70 18.64 10.58
N ARG A 22 -4.67 17.80 10.17
CA ARG A 22 -5.04 16.62 10.93
C ARG A 22 -3.88 15.60 10.95
N GLN A 23 -3.17 15.41 9.85
CA GLN A 23 -1.98 14.55 9.82
C GLN A 23 -0.90 15.02 10.79
N VAL A 24 -0.63 16.33 10.86
CA VAL A 24 0.31 16.87 11.85
C VAL A 24 -0.09 16.49 13.28
N ARG A 25 -1.39 16.48 13.62
CA ARG A 25 -1.86 16.08 14.95
C ARG A 25 -1.68 14.59 15.23
N VAL A 26 -1.79 13.74 14.19
CA VAL A 26 -1.75 12.28 14.34
C VAL A 26 -0.32 11.75 14.23
N TYR A 27 0.47 12.28 13.30
CA TYR A 27 1.79 11.76 12.94
C TYR A 27 2.95 12.69 13.32
N GLY A 28 2.65 13.86 13.89
CA GLY A 28 3.64 14.89 14.19
C GLY A 28 4.00 15.80 13.01
N GLU A 29 3.78 15.34 11.79
CA GLU A 29 4.05 16.06 10.55
C GLU A 29 3.07 15.66 9.43
N VAL A 30 3.11 16.36 8.30
CA VAL A 30 2.35 15.99 7.11
C VAL A 30 3.10 14.88 6.38
N LEU A 31 2.39 13.80 6.04
CA LEU A 31 2.97 12.71 5.28
C LEU A 31 3.41 13.18 3.87
N PRO A 32 4.63 12.85 3.42
CA PRO A 32 5.18 13.33 2.15
C PRO A 32 4.25 13.17 0.93
N PRO A 33 3.56 12.03 0.72
CA PRO A 33 2.62 11.91 -0.39
C PRO A 33 1.44 12.88 -0.31
N SER A 34 1.03 13.30 0.88
CA SER A 34 -0.14 14.18 1.03
C SER A 34 0.12 15.58 0.51
N PHE A 35 1.37 16.06 0.53
CA PHE A 35 1.77 17.28 -0.14
C PHE A 35 1.66 17.17 -1.66
N LEU A 36 1.97 16.01 -2.21
CA LEU A 36 1.94 15.75 -3.64
C LEU A 36 0.49 15.61 -4.14
N TRP A 37 -0.28 14.70 -3.55
CA TRP A 37 -1.68 14.47 -3.89
C TRP A 37 -2.56 15.69 -3.63
N GLY A 38 -2.29 16.44 -2.57
CA GLY A 38 -3.02 17.67 -2.21
C GLY A 38 -2.95 18.78 -3.26
N ARG A 39 -2.00 18.71 -4.21
CA ARG A 39 -1.93 19.62 -5.36
C ARG A 39 -3.11 19.45 -6.31
N MET A 40 -3.77 18.30 -6.27
CA MET A 40 -4.93 17.92 -7.09
C MET A 40 -6.11 17.58 -6.16
N PRO A 41 -6.83 18.57 -5.60
CA PRO A 41 -7.81 18.35 -4.53
C PRO A 41 -8.86 17.29 -4.85
N GLY A 42 -9.39 17.25 -6.07
CA GLY A 42 -10.37 16.27 -6.50
C GLY A 42 -9.81 14.84 -6.44
N LEU A 43 -8.61 14.62 -6.97
CA LEU A 43 -7.93 13.30 -6.93
C LEU A 43 -7.53 12.94 -5.49
N PHE A 44 -7.09 13.90 -4.70
CA PHE A 44 -6.75 13.67 -3.28
C PHE A 44 -7.94 13.15 -2.48
N PHE A 45 -9.11 13.79 -2.62
CA PHE A 45 -10.33 13.31 -1.94
C PHE A 45 -10.87 12.02 -2.54
N GLY A 46 -10.73 11.79 -3.85
CA GLY A 46 -11.01 10.49 -4.48
C GLY A 46 -10.15 9.36 -3.89
N LEU A 47 -8.83 9.61 -3.74
CA LEU A 47 -7.90 8.69 -3.10
C LEU A 47 -8.33 8.37 -1.66
N LEU A 48 -8.63 9.39 -0.85
CA LEU A 48 -9.08 9.23 0.53
C LEU A 48 -10.40 8.46 0.61
N ALA A 49 -11.34 8.72 -0.29
CA ALA A 49 -12.60 7.99 -0.37
C ALA A 49 -12.37 6.50 -0.71
N MET A 50 -11.50 6.19 -1.69
CA MET A 50 -11.12 4.80 -2.01
C MET A 50 -10.46 4.10 -0.81
N LEU A 51 -9.52 4.75 -0.12
CA LEU A 51 -8.92 4.23 1.11
C LEU A 51 -9.99 3.93 2.17
N GLY A 52 -10.95 4.84 2.34
CA GLY A 52 -12.10 4.65 3.23
C GLY A 52 -12.96 3.45 2.85
N LEU A 53 -13.18 3.20 1.56
CA LEU A 53 -13.93 2.04 1.07
C LEU A 53 -13.16 0.73 1.34
N PHE A 54 -11.87 0.70 1.05
CA PHE A 54 -11.00 -0.44 1.33
C PHE A 54 -10.85 -0.75 2.84
N SER A 55 -11.02 0.25 3.70
CA SER A 55 -10.91 0.07 5.15
C SER A 55 -12.18 -0.48 5.82
N ARG A 56 -13.26 -0.68 5.06
CA ARG A 56 -14.52 -1.19 5.61
C ARG A 56 -14.40 -2.63 6.08
N LYS A 57 -15.11 -2.98 7.16
CA LYS A 57 -15.16 -4.35 7.72
C LYS A 57 -15.70 -5.41 6.74
N ARG A 58 -16.39 -4.98 5.67
CA ARG A 58 -16.91 -5.88 4.61
C ARG A 58 -15.88 -6.28 3.57
N PHE A 59 -14.65 -5.78 3.67
CA PHE A 59 -13.60 -6.19 2.76
C PHE A 59 -13.17 -7.62 3.10
N LEU A 60 -13.26 -8.53 2.12
CA LEU A 60 -13.11 -9.98 2.34
C LEU A 60 -11.66 -10.41 2.53
N VAL A 61 -10.68 -9.63 2.03
CA VAL A 61 -9.26 -9.89 2.22
C VAL A 61 -8.78 -9.17 3.47
N SER A 62 -8.14 -9.88 4.38
CA SER A 62 -7.70 -9.36 5.68
C SER A 62 -6.74 -8.15 5.53
N LYS A 63 -6.71 -7.27 6.54
CA LYS A 63 -5.78 -6.12 6.58
C LYS A 63 -4.32 -6.61 6.48
N MET A 64 -4.02 -7.71 7.15
CA MET A 64 -2.67 -8.30 7.18
C MET A 64 -2.22 -8.75 5.78
N LEU A 65 -3.03 -9.54 5.07
CA LEU A 65 -2.74 -9.98 3.69
C LEU A 65 -2.60 -8.81 2.72
N ARG A 66 -3.48 -7.81 2.83
CA ARG A 66 -3.40 -6.60 2.02
C ARG A 66 -2.12 -5.81 2.27
N SER A 67 -1.67 -5.74 3.52
CA SER A 67 -0.41 -5.06 3.87
C SER A 67 0.79 -5.82 3.32
N LEU A 68 0.82 -7.15 3.39
CA LEU A 68 1.88 -7.98 2.77
C LEU A 68 1.96 -7.73 1.25
N ALA A 69 0.82 -7.82 0.55
CA ALA A 69 0.75 -7.50 -0.88
C ALA A 69 1.27 -6.10 -1.17
N SER A 70 0.88 -5.10 -0.36
CA SER A 70 1.28 -3.71 -0.53
C SER A 70 2.77 -3.48 -0.30
N ILE A 71 3.40 -4.20 0.64
CA ILE A 71 4.86 -4.16 0.83
C ILE A 71 5.54 -4.65 -0.46
N ARG A 72 5.12 -5.80 -1.02
CA ARG A 72 5.70 -6.33 -2.25
C ARG A 72 5.53 -5.39 -3.43
N ILE A 73 4.32 -4.87 -3.64
CA ILE A 73 4.01 -3.88 -4.69
C ILE A 73 4.90 -2.64 -4.53
N ALA A 74 5.08 -2.15 -3.31
CA ALA A 74 5.88 -0.98 -3.02
C ALA A 74 7.37 -1.22 -3.33
N GLN A 75 7.91 -2.39 -2.98
CA GLN A 75 9.28 -2.79 -3.30
C GLN A 75 9.51 -2.83 -4.82
N LEU A 76 8.61 -3.47 -5.57
CA LEU A 76 8.69 -3.58 -7.03
C LEU A 76 8.59 -2.22 -7.75
N ASN A 77 7.81 -1.29 -7.19
CA ASN A 77 7.66 0.06 -7.72
C ASN A 77 8.69 1.08 -7.17
N GLY A 78 9.60 0.67 -6.29
CA GLY A 78 10.61 1.57 -5.69
C GLY A 78 10.01 2.65 -4.78
N CYS A 79 8.83 2.42 -4.18
CA CYS A 79 8.19 3.37 -3.28
C CYS A 79 8.60 3.14 -1.82
N HIS A 80 9.71 3.74 -1.39
CA HIS A 80 10.22 3.59 -0.03
C HIS A 80 9.22 4.06 1.05
N PHE A 81 8.50 5.16 0.81
CA PHE A 81 7.41 5.58 1.68
C PHE A 81 6.34 4.50 1.84
N CYS A 82 5.95 3.88 0.72
CA CYS A 82 4.90 2.86 0.72
C CYS A 82 5.36 1.58 1.44
N VAL A 83 6.64 1.21 1.34
CA VAL A 83 7.21 0.09 2.11
C VAL A 83 7.11 0.37 3.60
N ASP A 84 7.61 1.53 4.06
CA ASP A 84 7.60 1.94 5.46
C ASP A 84 6.17 1.99 6.04
N LEU A 85 5.24 2.63 5.34
CA LEU A 85 3.83 2.70 5.76
C LEU A 85 3.18 1.32 5.84
N ASN A 86 3.33 0.48 4.81
CA ASN A 86 2.64 -0.81 4.78
C ASN A 86 3.26 -1.84 5.73
N ALA A 87 4.57 -1.77 6.00
CA ALA A 87 5.19 -2.54 7.08
C ALA A 87 4.61 -2.16 8.44
N HIS A 88 4.48 -0.86 8.73
CA HIS A 88 3.82 -0.38 9.95
C HIS A 88 2.36 -0.87 10.06
N LEU A 89 1.57 -0.74 8.98
CA LEU A 89 0.18 -1.21 8.95
C LEU A 89 0.06 -2.74 9.12
N TYR A 90 1.07 -3.48 8.68
CA TYR A 90 1.16 -4.93 8.88
C TYR A 90 1.36 -5.26 10.36
N PHE A 91 2.27 -4.54 11.05
CA PHE A 91 2.46 -4.69 12.50
C PHE A 91 1.22 -4.31 13.30
N GLU A 92 0.56 -3.21 12.96
CA GLU A 92 -0.72 -2.84 13.60
C GLU A 92 -1.81 -3.91 13.41
N ALA A 93 -1.75 -4.68 12.32
CA ALA A 93 -2.65 -5.80 12.06
C ALA A 93 -2.20 -7.11 12.74
N GLN A 94 -1.25 -7.03 13.70
CA GLN A 94 -0.64 -8.16 14.41
C GLN A 94 0.17 -9.10 13.51
N GLY A 95 0.71 -8.58 12.42
CA GLY A 95 1.63 -9.30 11.55
C GLY A 95 2.97 -9.56 12.22
N GLN A 96 3.60 -10.67 11.86
CA GLN A 96 4.89 -11.08 12.42
C GLN A 96 6.03 -10.32 11.75
N ALA A 97 6.91 -9.66 12.53
CA ALA A 97 7.98 -8.79 12.02
C ALA A 97 8.85 -9.49 10.97
N HIS A 98 9.30 -10.72 11.25
CA HIS A 98 10.15 -11.46 10.35
C HIS A 98 9.52 -11.70 8.96
N LYS A 99 8.20 -11.82 8.85
CA LYS A 99 7.53 -11.95 7.55
C LYS A 99 7.66 -10.68 6.71
N ALA A 100 7.47 -9.49 7.32
CA ALA A 100 7.62 -8.22 6.60
C ALA A 100 9.04 -8.02 6.06
N GLU A 101 10.06 -8.47 6.81
CA GLU A 101 11.46 -8.42 6.42
C GLU A 101 11.76 -9.32 5.21
N HIS A 102 11.10 -10.48 5.11
CA HIS A 102 11.31 -11.47 4.06
C HIS A 102 10.38 -11.33 2.84
N VAL A 103 9.56 -10.28 2.76
CA VAL A 103 8.70 -10.08 1.57
C VAL A 103 9.51 -9.88 0.28
N ALA A 104 10.72 -9.34 0.36
CA ALA A 104 11.56 -9.11 -0.83
C ALA A 104 12.03 -10.42 -1.48
N ASP A 105 12.36 -11.41 -0.66
CA ASP A 105 12.90 -12.71 -1.02
C ASP A 105 11.93 -13.87 -0.75
N TRP A 106 10.62 -13.59 -0.71
CA TRP A 106 9.57 -14.54 -0.35
C TRP A 106 9.58 -15.86 -1.12
N HIS A 107 10.09 -15.85 -2.36
CA HIS A 107 10.26 -17.06 -3.18
C HIS A 107 11.27 -18.07 -2.58
N GLN A 108 12.31 -17.54 -1.92
CA GLN A 108 13.45 -18.31 -1.40
C GLN A 108 13.24 -18.74 0.06
N THR A 109 12.20 -18.21 0.73
CA THR A 109 11.93 -18.47 2.15
C THR A 109 10.93 -19.61 2.31
N GLU A 110 11.40 -20.82 2.59
CA GLU A 110 10.53 -21.95 2.92
C GLU A 110 9.98 -21.82 4.35
N GLY A 111 8.69 -22.12 4.54
CA GLY A 111 8.06 -22.21 5.86
C GLY A 111 7.71 -20.88 6.52
N ILE A 112 8.15 -19.72 5.98
CA ILE A 112 7.81 -18.39 6.53
C ILE A 112 6.38 -17.99 6.19
N PHE A 113 5.99 -18.12 4.92
CA PHE A 113 4.68 -17.73 4.43
C PHE A 113 3.75 -18.93 4.26
N SER A 114 2.50 -18.78 4.67
CA SER A 114 1.44 -19.76 4.39
C SER A 114 1.16 -19.86 2.89
N ALA A 115 0.45 -20.90 2.47
CA ALA A 115 0.04 -21.08 1.08
C ALA A 115 -0.84 -19.88 0.60
N GLU A 116 -1.75 -19.41 1.45
CA GLU A 116 -2.58 -18.24 1.20
C GLU A 116 -1.75 -16.95 1.02
N GLU A 117 -0.77 -16.71 1.91
CA GLU A 117 0.13 -15.55 1.82
C GLU A 117 0.98 -15.61 0.54
N ARG A 118 1.50 -16.78 0.19
CA ARG A 118 2.27 -16.99 -1.06
C ARG A 118 1.42 -16.75 -2.30
N ALA A 119 0.17 -17.21 -2.32
CA ALA A 119 -0.76 -16.95 -3.41
C ALA A 119 -1.02 -15.43 -3.60
N VAL A 120 -1.20 -14.71 -2.49
CA VAL A 120 -1.39 -13.24 -2.51
C VAL A 120 -0.13 -12.51 -2.97
N LEU A 121 1.06 -12.90 -2.48
CA LEU A 121 2.34 -12.28 -2.87
C LEU A 121 2.64 -12.51 -4.35
N GLY A 122 2.47 -13.76 -4.83
CA GLY A 122 2.68 -14.10 -6.24
C GLY A 122 1.72 -13.37 -7.17
N TYR A 123 0.46 -13.26 -6.79
CA TYR A 123 -0.53 -12.50 -7.56
C TYR A 123 -0.22 -10.99 -7.59
N ALA A 124 0.14 -10.41 -6.46
CA ALA A 124 0.52 -9.01 -6.38
C ALA A 124 1.76 -8.70 -7.24
N GLU A 125 2.74 -9.60 -7.25
CA GLU A 125 3.94 -9.51 -8.07
C GLU A 125 3.61 -9.62 -9.57
N ALA A 126 2.83 -10.63 -9.97
CA ALA A 126 2.39 -10.82 -11.34
C ALA A 126 1.63 -9.59 -11.87
N MET A 127 0.65 -9.08 -11.12
CA MET A 127 -0.09 -7.87 -11.49
C MET A 127 0.79 -6.61 -11.59
N THR A 128 1.89 -6.55 -10.84
CA THR A 128 2.77 -5.38 -10.82
C THR A 128 3.77 -5.39 -11.97
N SER A 129 4.34 -6.57 -12.28
CA SER A 129 5.48 -6.72 -13.19
C SER A 129 5.11 -7.36 -14.53
N HIS A 130 4.10 -8.25 -14.54
CA HIS A 130 3.78 -9.13 -15.68
C HIS A 130 2.28 -9.36 -15.79
N CYS A 131 1.48 -8.30 -15.78
CA CYS A 131 0.01 -8.39 -15.78
C CYS A 131 -0.55 -9.13 -17.02
N ASP A 132 0.15 -9.09 -18.14
CA ASP A 132 -0.15 -9.79 -19.38
C ASP A 132 0.08 -11.31 -19.30
N GLN A 133 0.79 -11.80 -18.26
CA GLN A 133 1.08 -13.22 -18.04
C GLN A 133 0.14 -13.88 -17.01
N ILE A 134 -0.81 -13.14 -16.46
CA ILE A 134 -1.82 -13.71 -15.56
C ILE A 134 -2.74 -14.61 -16.35
N ASP A 135 -2.71 -15.89 -16.03
CA ASP A 135 -3.48 -16.92 -16.67
C ASP A 135 -4.53 -17.56 -15.72
N GLN A 136 -5.25 -18.55 -16.26
CA GLN A 136 -6.27 -19.26 -15.48
C GLN A 136 -5.65 -20.06 -14.30
N ASN A 137 -4.38 -20.52 -14.40
CA ASN A 137 -3.73 -21.24 -13.33
C ASN A 137 -3.43 -20.33 -12.15
N THR A 138 -3.01 -19.09 -12.42
CA THR A 138 -2.82 -18.06 -11.39
C THR A 138 -4.12 -17.80 -10.63
N ILE A 139 -5.23 -17.67 -11.36
CA ILE A 139 -6.55 -17.47 -10.75
C ILE A 139 -7.03 -18.72 -9.99
N ASN A 140 -6.79 -19.91 -10.51
CA ASN A 140 -7.15 -21.16 -9.82
C ASN A 140 -6.37 -21.30 -8.50
N GLY A 141 -5.09 -20.95 -8.45
CA GLY A 141 -4.32 -20.92 -7.20
C GLY A 141 -4.90 -19.98 -6.16
N LEU A 142 -5.43 -18.81 -6.58
CA LEU A 142 -6.16 -17.93 -5.65
C LEU A 142 -7.50 -18.52 -5.19
N LYS A 143 -8.21 -19.26 -6.06
CA LYS A 143 -9.51 -19.89 -5.73
C LYS A 143 -9.40 -20.99 -4.68
N GLU A 144 -8.23 -21.55 -4.44
CA GLU A 144 -8.00 -22.47 -3.34
C GLU A 144 -8.17 -21.81 -1.96
N HIS A 145 -8.03 -20.48 -1.89
CA HIS A 145 -8.05 -19.72 -0.64
C HIS A 145 -9.16 -18.64 -0.61
N PHE A 146 -9.63 -18.17 -1.76
CA PHE A 146 -10.50 -17.01 -1.86
C PHE A 146 -11.71 -17.26 -2.75
N SER A 147 -12.85 -16.68 -2.38
CA SER A 147 -14.02 -16.59 -3.27
C SER A 147 -13.76 -15.63 -4.43
N ASP A 148 -14.52 -15.75 -5.51
CA ASP A 148 -14.43 -14.85 -6.68
C ASP A 148 -14.59 -13.37 -6.27
N ASN A 149 -15.47 -13.07 -5.30
CA ASN A 149 -15.63 -11.73 -4.76
C ASN A 149 -14.38 -11.24 -4.02
N ALA A 150 -13.72 -12.11 -3.26
CA ALA A 150 -12.48 -11.76 -2.56
C ALA A 150 -11.33 -11.54 -3.55
N ILE A 151 -11.24 -12.36 -4.62
CA ILE A 151 -10.26 -12.18 -5.70
C ILE A 151 -10.48 -10.84 -6.41
N ALA A 152 -11.72 -10.49 -6.76
CA ALA A 152 -12.04 -9.21 -7.37
C ALA A 152 -11.65 -8.02 -6.45
N GLN A 153 -11.88 -8.14 -5.14
CA GLN A 153 -11.49 -7.12 -4.16
C GLN A 153 -9.96 -7.04 -4.02
N LEU A 154 -9.26 -8.18 -3.99
CA LEU A 154 -7.79 -8.21 -3.98
C LEU A 154 -7.21 -7.55 -5.22
N THR A 155 -7.77 -7.87 -6.39
CA THR A 155 -7.37 -7.27 -7.68
C THR A 155 -7.53 -5.74 -7.66
N ALA A 156 -8.68 -5.24 -7.18
CA ALA A 156 -8.92 -3.80 -7.03
C ALA A 156 -7.92 -3.15 -6.06
N TRP A 157 -7.61 -3.83 -4.94
CA TRP A 157 -6.61 -3.37 -3.98
C TRP A 157 -5.21 -3.29 -4.60
N VAL A 158 -4.76 -4.35 -5.29
CA VAL A 158 -3.44 -4.40 -5.95
C VAL A 158 -3.32 -3.30 -7.01
N ALA A 159 -4.35 -3.10 -7.85
CA ALA A 159 -4.37 -2.04 -8.85
C ALA A 159 -4.28 -0.65 -8.22
N PHE A 160 -5.03 -0.41 -7.14
CA PHE A 160 -5.00 0.84 -6.38
C PHE A 160 -3.61 1.09 -5.76
N GLN A 161 -2.98 0.07 -5.17
CA GLN A 161 -1.65 0.19 -4.58
C GLN A 161 -0.58 0.45 -5.65
N ASN A 162 -0.67 -0.18 -6.82
CA ASN A 162 0.22 0.11 -7.95
C ASN A 162 0.11 1.56 -8.41
N MET A 163 -1.10 2.09 -8.57
CA MET A 163 -1.32 3.50 -8.92
C MET A 163 -0.67 4.43 -7.90
N SER A 164 -0.92 4.20 -6.60
CA SER A 164 -0.40 5.03 -5.52
C SER A 164 1.13 4.92 -5.40
N ALA A 165 1.67 3.70 -5.44
CA ALA A 165 3.11 3.47 -5.31
C ALA A 165 3.89 4.08 -6.48
N LYS A 166 3.42 3.91 -7.72
CA LYS A 166 4.04 4.51 -8.91
C LYS A 166 4.03 6.04 -8.86
N PHE A 167 2.90 6.64 -8.46
CA PHE A 167 2.82 8.09 -8.29
C PHE A 167 3.81 8.59 -7.24
N ASN A 168 3.84 7.96 -6.07
CA ASN A 168 4.71 8.37 -4.97
C ASN A 168 6.19 8.18 -5.32
N ALA A 169 6.56 7.05 -5.93
CA ALA A 169 7.93 6.76 -6.35
C ALA A 169 8.41 7.73 -7.44
N ALA A 170 7.58 7.98 -8.46
CA ALA A 170 7.91 8.89 -9.55
C ALA A 170 8.14 10.33 -9.11
N LEU A 171 7.60 10.73 -7.95
CA LEU A 171 7.79 12.06 -7.37
C LEU A 171 8.74 12.07 -6.16
N GLY A 172 9.41 10.95 -5.87
CA GLY A 172 10.41 10.85 -4.83
C GLY A 172 9.86 11.00 -3.41
N ALA A 173 8.66 10.44 -3.12
CA ALA A 173 8.11 10.47 -1.77
C ALA A 173 9.00 9.68 -0.81
N GLU A 174 9.58 10.35 0.19
CA GLU A 174 10.50 9.76 1.17
C GLU A 174 9.76 8.98 2.26
N PRO A 175 10.42 7.98 2.90
CA PRO A 175 9.88 7.31 4.07
C PRO A 175 9.63 8.30 5.21
N HIS A 176 8.62 8.00 6.03
CA HIS A 176 8.31 8.78 7.23
C HIS A 176 9.02 8.25 8.48
N GLY A 177 9.59 7.04 8.39
CA GLY A 177 10.24 6.37 9.51
C GLY A 177 9.24 5.74 10.49
N PHE A 178 8.08 5.29 10.02
CA PHE A 178 7.08 4.61 10.85
C PHE A 178 7.65 3.40 11.61
N CYS A 179 8.53 2.64 10.96
CA CYS A 179 9.17 1.46 11.55
C CYS A 179 10.35 1.80 12.48
N GLN A 180 10.83 3.05 12.49
CA GLN A 180 11.97 3.49 13.30
C GLN A 180 11.57 4.28 14.55
N LYS A 181 10.31 4.74 14.63
CA LYS A 181 9.81 5.47 15.80
C LYS A 181 9.47 4.45 16.89
N PRO A 182 10.03 4.57 18.14
CA PRO A 182 9.58 3.76 19.27
C PRO A 182 8.08 3.99 19.47
N GLN A 183 7.35 2.91 19.65
CA GLN A 183 5.92 2.94 19.99
C GLN A 183 5.74 3.40 21.45
#